data_a3cf70e21c748cf4de29b11e8211f1a4
#
_entry.id   a3cf70e21c748cf4de29b11e8211f1a4
#
_cell.length_a   1.000
_cell.length_b   1.000
_cell.length_c   1.000
_cell.angle_alpha   90.00
_cell.angle_beta   90.00
_cell.angle_gamma   90.00
#
_symmetry.space_group_name_H-M   'P 1'
#
loop_
_entity.id
_entity.type
_entity.pdbx_description
1 polymer ?
#
loop_
_entity_poly.entity_id
_entity_poly.type
_entity_poly.pdbx_seq_one_letter_code
_entity_poly.pdbx_strand_id
1 'polypeptide(L)'
;GTEKTQKFKAKFSEFSSSIFLGGKLNSYEKLWNQNNVVLSTPDTWENVDITRLQNDLYNIVGLQRNFWKENNSETTTVTFIKTFENCPNETNCLNSCGGTGLTNSFATYCSDNFMTTNERLNWLFAHELFHHWVGSTIVNESEEIEYWFSEGFTNYFAYKLLLRSGILSLEDFMAKLNEEVIEPHYNSTLKTKPNGEINAEKFWSDKEWGKLPYRRGLLYAFYLDTKIKQNVDDNRSLDDVMRDILYKTTTNKVEFNRHVFLEVLYGYKLNDYENDYENFIEQGNPIDLTKLNITGIYFETGKVPLMHIQEMEATDKISRFLMR
;
A
#
# COMPACT_ATOMS: atom_id res chain seq x y z
N GLY A 1 25.55 13.32 24.86
CA GLY A 1 25.53 12.00 24.25
C GLY A 1 26.95 11.52 23.99
N THR A 2 27.27 10.34 24.44
CA THR A 2 28.55 9.69 24.11
C THR A 2 28.49 9.19 22.68
N GLU A 3 29.43 9.62 21.83
CA GLU A 3 29.64 9.03 20.53
C GLU A 3 29.88 7.53 20.70
N LYS A 4 28.94 6.71 20.23
CA LYS A 4 29.12 5.26 20.22
C LYS A 4 29.55 4.85 18.82
N THR A 5 30.78 4.40 18.68
CA THR A 5 31.21 3.70 17.47
C THR A 5 30.54 2.34 17.43
N GLN A 6 29.69 2.12 16.45
CA GLN A 6 29.13 0.79 16.18
C GLN A 6 30.00 0.07 15.13
N LYS A 7 30.33 -1.16 15.43
CA LYS A 7 31.01 -2.05 14.47
C LYS A 7 30.08 -3.24 14.19
N PHE A 8 29.80 -3.48 12.94
CA PHE A 8 29.00 -4.62 12.50
C PHE A 8 29.68 -5.32 11.33
N LYS A 9 29.35 -6.57 11.14
CA LYS A 9 29.81 -7.39 10.03
C LYS A 9 28.58 -7.90 9.31
N ALA A 10 28.46 -7.59 8.04
CA ALA A 10 27.34 -7.99 7.20
C ALA A 10 27.85 -8.42 5.81
N LYS A 11 27.03 -9.14 5.06
CA LYS A 11 27.30 -9.37 3.63
C LYS A 11 27.14 -8.05 2.87
N PHE A 12 27.80 -7.94 1.74
CA PHE A 12 27.72 -6.73 0.91
C PHE A 12 26.27 -6.44 0.48
N SER A 13 25.50 -7.47 0.15
CA SER A 13 24.07 -7.32 -0.18
C SER A 13 23.24 -6.74 0.97
N GLU A 14 23.49 -7.19 2.21
CA GLU A 14 22.83 -6.65 3.41
C GLU A 14 23.23 -5.20 3.67
N PHE A 15 24.53 -4.90 3.48
CA PHE A 15 25.04 -3.53 3.63
C PHE A 15 24.45 -2.59 2.58
N SER A 16 24.39 -3.01 1.31
CA SER A 16 23.86 -2.18 0.21
C SER A 16 22.34 -1.95 0.30
N SER A 17 21.62 -2.83 0.99
CA SER A 17 20.18 -2.72 1.27
C SER A 17 19.86 -2.20 2.67
N SER A 18 20.78 -1.45 3.29
CA SER A 18 20.62 -0.90 4.64
C SER A 18 20.67 0.62 4.63
N ILE A 19 19.95 1.23 5.57
CA ILE A 19 20.00 2.66 5.83
C ILE A 19 20.81 2.92 7.07
N PHE A 20 21.71 3.89 7.00
CA PHE A 20 22.53 4.33 8.11
C PHE A 20 22.16 5.75 8.49
N LEU A 21 21.58 5.92 9.67
CA LEU A 21 21.28 7.22 10.22
C LEU A 21 22.19 7.47 11.43
N GLY A 22 22.97 8.55 11.38
CA GLY A 22 23.86 8.95 12.44
C GLY A 22 23.55 10.34 12.96
N GLY A 23 23.87 10.61 14.22
CA GLY A 23 23.69 11.92 14.85
C GLY A 23 22.93 11.84 16.18
N LYS A 24 22.43 13.00 16.63
CA LYS A 24 21.55 13.06 17.79
C LYS A 24 20.13 12.72 17.32
N LEU A 25 19.67 11.54 17.68
CA LEU A 25 18.36 11.03 17.27
C LEU A 25 17.41 11.03 18.46
N ASN A 26 16.17 11.41 18.20
CA ASN A 26 15.03 11.08 19.05
C ASN A 26 14.51 9.72 18.55
N SER A 27 14.66 8.68 19.36
CA SER A 27 14.21 7.33 19.01
C SER A 27 13.08 6.92 19.93
N TYR A 28 12.02 6.43 19.33
CA TYR A 28 10.81 5.96 20.00
C TYR A 28 10.70 4.47 19.73
N GLU A 29 10.80 3.67 20.78
CA GLU A 29 10.82 2.20 20.68
C GLU A 29 9.61 1.61 21.37
N LYS A 30 9.01 0.61 20.74
CA LYS A 30 7.92 -0.17 21.32
C LYS A 30 8.04 -1.63 20.90
N LEU A 31 7.81 -2.55 21.85
CA LEU A 31 7.83 -3.98 21.58
C LEU A 31 6.47 -4.44 21.03
N TRP A 32 6.49 -5.09 19.89
CA TRP A 32 5.38 -5.87 19.36
C TRP A 32 5.76 -7.35 19.39
N ASN A 33 5.10 -8.13 20.24
CA ASN A 33 5.54 -9.49 20.60
C ASN A 33 6.99 -9.46 21.10
N GLN A 34 7.93 -10.01 20.34
CA GLN A 34 9.37 -10.00 20.63
C GLN A 34 10.16 -9.04 19.73
N ASN A 35 9.46 -8.22 18.92
CA ASN A 35 10.06 -7.38 17.92
C ASN A 35 10.09 -5.93 18.37
N ASN A 36 11.20 -5.24 18.17
CA ASN A 36 11.25 -3.80 18.33
C ASN A 36 10.68 -3.11 17.09
N VAL A 37 9.77 -2.18 17.32
CA VAL A 37 9.33 -1.21 16.31
C VAL A 37 9.92 0.13 16.73
N VAL A 38 10.78 0.70 15.88
CA VAL A 38 11.57 1.89 16.16
C VAL A 38 11.23 2.98 15.17
N LEU A 39 10.80 4.14 15.67
CA LEU A 39 10.73 5.38 14.91
C LEU A 39 11.87 6.29 15.34
N SER A 40 12.73 6.69 14.42
CA SER A 40 13.87 7.57 14.71
C SER A 40 13.84 8.82 13.86
N THR A 41 13.98 9.99 14.49
CA THR A 41 14.09 11.28 13.81
C THR A 41 15.14 12.15 14.49
N PRO A 42 15.97 12.89 13.74
CA PRO A 42 16.85 13.90 14.31
C PRO A 42 16.10 15.19 14.64
N ASP A 43 14.88 15.35 14.16
CA ASP A 43 14.15 16.62 14.10
C ASP A 43 13.06 16.71 15.18
N THR A 44 12.61 17.95 15.42
CA THR A 44 11.35 18.25 16.07
C THR A 44 10.31 18.61 15.00
N TRP A 45 9.08 18.14 15.18
CA TRP A 45 8.01 18.31 14.22
C TRP A 45 6.91 19.20 14.80
N GLU A 46 6.40 20.14 14.01
CA GLU A 46 5.35 21.07 14.41
C GLU A 46 3.96 20.61 13.95
N ASN A 47 3.88 19.99 12.76
CA ASN A 47 2.63 19.56 12.15
C ASN A 47 2.35 18.06 12.34
N VAL A 48 3.27 17.32 12.96
CA VAL A 48 3.17 15.88 13.16
C VAL A 48 3.18 15.56 14.65
N ASP A 49 2.15 14.90 15.14
CA ASP A 49 2.15 14.28 16.47
C ASP A 49 2.98 13.00 16.45
N ILE A 50 4.23 13.10 16.85
CA ILE A 50 5.19 11.97 16.86
C ILE A 50 4.75 10.85 17.81
N THR A 51 4.10 11.17 18.93
CA THR A 51 3.63 10.15 19.87
C THR A 51 2.50 9.33 19.28
N ARG A 52 1.56 9.99 18.63
CA ARG A 52 0.49 9.32 17.87
C ARG A 52 1.08 8.52 16.72
N LEU A 53 1.99 9.11 15.92
CA LEU A 53 2.62 8.45 14.78
C LEU A 53 3.36 7.17 15.18
N GLN A 54 4.06 7.17 16.32
CA GLN A 54 4.73 5.98 16.87
C GLN A 54 3.71 4.87 17.21
N ASN A 55 2.60 5.22 17.83
CA ASN A 55 1.55 4.25 18.17
C ASN A 55 0.90 3.67 16.92
N ASP A 56 0.64 4.53 15.94
CA ASP A 56 0.07 4.11 14.65
C ASP A 56 1.05 3.20 13.90
N LEU A 57 2.32 3.56 13.83
CA LEU A 57 3.38 2.72 13.23
C LEU A 57 3.45 1.33 13.89
N TYR A 58 3.39 1.29 15.24
CA TYR A 58 3.37 0.03 15.96
C TYR A 58 2.18 -0.85 15.55
N ASN A 59 1.00 -0.26 15.42
CA ASN A 59 -0.20 -0.98 15.00
C ASN A 59 -0.10 -1.43 13.55
N ILE A 60 0.43 -0.60 12.65
CA ILE A 60 0.64 -0.92 11.22
C ILE A 60 1.57 -2.13 11.09
N VAL A 61 2.73 -2.11 11.75
CA VAL A 61 3.68 -3.24 11.73
C VAL A 61 3.04 -4.51 12.26
N GLY A 62 2.33 -4.42 13.40
CA GLY A 62 1.64 -5.56 14.00
C GLY A 62 0.60 -6.17 13.07
N LEU A 63 -0.20 -5.34 12.42
CA LEU A 63 -1.22 -5.80 11.47
C LEU A 63 -0.62 -6.44 10.22
N GLN A 64 0.42 -5.86 9.65
CA GLN A 64 1.09 -6.43 8.48
C GLN A 64 1.71 -7.77 8.80
N ARG A 65 2.41 -7.90 9.94
CA ARG A 65 2.97 -9.19 10.37
C ARG A 65 1.91 -10.24 10.63
N ASN A 66 0.79 -9.87 11.27
CA ASN A 66 -0.34 -10.77 11.45
C ASN A 66 -0.97 -11.18 10.10
N PHE A 67 -1.09 -10.23 9.17
CA PHE A 67 -1.59 -10.48 7.82
C PHE A 67 -0.75 -11.55 7.10
N TRP A 68 0.58 -11.39 7.13
CA TRP A 68 1.51 -12.31 6.48
C TRP A 68 1.83 -13.56 7.32
N LYS A 69 1.28 -13.66 8.54
CA LYS A 69 1.56 -14.73 9.53
C LYS A 69 3.06 -14.85 9.84
N GLU A 70 3.73 -13.73 9.84
CA GLU A 70 5.16 -13.64 10.10
C GLU A 70 5.41 -13.12 11.52
N ASN A 71 6.00 -13.97 12.36
CA ASN A 71 6.30 -13.68 13.77
C ASN A 71 7.81 -13.78 14.07
N ASN A 72 8.64 -13.42 13.10
CA ASN A 72 10.08 -13.37 13.35
C ASN A 72 10.45 -12.25 14.34
N SER A 73 11.62 -12.37 14.95
CA SER A 73 12.09 -11.44 16.01
C SER A 73 12.89 -10.26 15.48
N GLU A 74 12.69 -9.87 14.22
CA GLU A 74 13.46 -8.79 13.60
C GLU A 74 12.91 -7.41 13.97
N THR A 75 13.82 -6.47 14.20
CA THR A 75 13.48 -5.08 14.47
C THR A 75 13.02 -4.40 13.19
N THR A 76 11.89 -3.70 13.25
CA THR A 76 11.46 -2.81 12.18
C THR A 76 11.85 -1.38 12.53
N THR A 77 12.63 -0.72 11.67
CA THR A 77 13.09 0.65 11.90
C THR A 77 12.55 1.58 10.81
N VAL A 78 11.90 2.65 11.24
CA VAL A 78 11.52 3.77 10.37
C VAL A 78 12.35 4.98 10.75
N THR A 79 13.04 5.55 9.77
CA THR A 79 13.75 6.82 9.93
C THR A 79 12.96 7.94 9.25
N PHE A 80 12.79 9.05 9.94
CA PHE A 80 11.93 10.14 9.52
C PHE A 80 12.68 11.47 9.62
N ILE A 81 12.97 12.08 8.48
CA ILE A 81 13.82 13.27 8.38
C ILE A 81 13.01 14.45 7.82
N LYS A 82 13.18 15.62 8.43
CA LYS A 82 12.58 16.86 7.96
C LYS A 82 13.38 17.43 6.77
N THR A 83 12.67 17.77 5.69
CA THR A 83 13.26 18.58 4.61
C THR A 83 13.05 20.05 4.89
N PHE A 84 14.04 20.85 4.51
CA PHE A 84 13.98 22.30 4.63
C PHE A 84 13.28 22.88 3.38
N GLU A 85 11.98 22.98 3.43
CA GLU A 85 11.21 23.67 2.41
C GLU A 85 10.60 24.93 3.01
N ASN A 86 10.87 26.07 2.34
CA ASN A 86 10.15 27.27 2.65
C ASN A 86 8.70 27.14 2.21
N CYS A 87 7.79 27.27 3.16
CA CYS A 87 6.36 27.34 2.92
C CYS A 87 5.90 28.78 3.15
N PRO A 88 6.11 29.69 2.16
CA PRO A 88 5.89 31.13 2.36
C PRO A 88 4.43 31.49 2.59
N ASN A 89 3.51 30.66 2.12
CA ASN A 89 2.07 30.75 2.37
C ASN A 89 1.38 29.44 1.95
N GLU A 90 0.12 29.28 2.34
CA GLU A 90 -0.68 28.07 2.06
C GLU A 90 -0.82 27.74 0.57
N THR A 91 -0.76 28.75 -0.31
CA THR A 91 -0.94 28.58 -1.76
C THR A 91 0.33 28.15 -2.49
N ASN A 92 1.51 28.36 -1.89
CA ASN A 92 2.82 28.06 -2.48
C ASN A 92 3.61 27.05 -1.65
N CYS A 93 2.92 26.25 -0.85
CA CYS A 93 3.54 25.21 -0.06
C CYS A 93 3.75 23.95 -0.89
N LEU A 94 4.99 23.52 -1.00
CA LEU A 94 5.31 22.23 -1.59
C LEU A 94 5.19 21.15 -0.52
N ASN A 95 4.48 20.10 -0.84
CA ASN A 95 4.45 18.90 -0.02
C ASN A 95 5.34 17.85 -0.65
N SER A 96 6.55 17.77 -0.14
CA SER A 96 7.53 16.80 -0.57
C SER A 96 7.65 15.72 0.50
N CYS A 97 7.24 14.52 0.15
CA CYS A 97 7.53 13.31 0.89
C CYS A 97 8.07 12.27 -0.06
N GLY A 98 9.14 11.63 0.33
CA GLY A 98 9.72 10.51 -0.39
C GLY A 98 10.39 9.57 0.60
N GLY A 99 10.75 8.40 0.12
CA GLY A 99 11.41 7.42 0.95
C GLY A 99 11.86 6.21 0.17
N THR A 100 12.48 5.29 0.88
CA THR A 100 12.89 3.99 0.32
C THR A 100 12.71 2.91 1.37
N GLY A 101 11.99 1.86 0.98
CA GLY A 101 11.87 0.62 1.75
C GLY A 101 13.10 -0.25 1.54
N LEU A 102 13.64 -0.80 2.62
CA LEU A 102 14.74 -1.75 2.63
C LEU A 102 14.42 -2.87 3.61
N THR A 103 15.33 -3.83 3.77
CA THR A 103 15.11 -4.97 4.66
C THR A 103 14.76 -4.52 6.07
N ASN A 104 13.54 -4.81 6.54
CA ASN A 104 13.01 -4.44 7.87
C ASN A 104 13.21 -2.96 8.24
N SER A 105 13.32 -2.09 7.25
CA SER A 105 13.54 -0.67 7.47
C SER A 105 12.92 0.17 6.36
N PHE A 106 12.55 1.38 6.73
CA PHE A 106 12.08 2.40 5.79
C PHE A 106 12.68 3.74 6.19
N ALA A 107 13.30 4.43 5.23
CA ALA A 107 13.73 5.80 5.45
C ALA A 107 12.88 6.74 4.63
N THR A 108 12.39 7.78 5.29
CA THR A 108 11.57 8.80 4.65
C THR A 108 12.02 10.19 5.02
N TYR A 109 11.77 11.11 4.12
CA TYR A 109 11.89 12.53 4.33
C TYR A 109 10.57 13.22 3.96
N CYS A 110 10.18 14.22 4.74
CA CYS A 110 8.98 15.02 4.45
C CYS A 110 9.20 16.48 4.81
N SER A 111 8.48 17.36 4.13
CA SER A 111 8.32 18.75 4.53
C SER A 111 7.49 18.81 5.81
N ASP A 112 7.88 19.63 6.80
CA ASP A 112 7.08 19.88 7.99
C ASP A 112 6.15 21.08 7.76
N ASN A 113 5.01 20.82 7.14
CA ASN A 113 3.99 21.82 6.87
C ASN A 113 2.58 21.22 7.04
N PHE A 114 1.55 22.06 6.93
CA PHE A 114 0.15 21.66 7.13
C PHE A 114 -0.34 20.50 6.23
N MET A 115 0.36 20.22 5.12
CA MET A 115 0.03 19.11 4.23
C MET A 115 0.62 17.78 4.70
N THR A 116 1.56 17.79 5.66
CA THR A 116 2.18 16.59 6.24
C THR A 116 1.46 16.25 7.52
N THR A 117 0.41 15.45 7.41
CA THR A 117 -0.41 15.02 8.55
C THR A 117 -0.05 13.60 8.98
N ASN A 118 -0.45 13.22 10.19
CA ASN A 118 -0.30 11.86 10.69
C ASN A 118 -1.01 10.84 9.77
N GLU A 119 -2.19 11.18 9.25
CA GLU A 119 -2.97 10.32 8.34
C GLU A 119 -2.20 10.02 7.05
N ARG A 120 -1.56 11.05 6.47
CA ARG A 120 -0.73 10.88 5.28
C ARG A 120 0.50 10.02 5.55
N LEU A 121 1.16 10.24 6.68
CA LEU A 121 2.32 9.45 7.09
C LEU A 121 1.94 8.00 7.42
N ASN A 122 0.79 7.78 8.03
CA ASN A 122 0.27 6.45 8.30
C ASN A 122 0.03 5.66 7.00
N TRP A 123 -0.55 6.32 5.98
CA TRP A 123 -0.69 5.70 4.67
C TRP A 123 0.67 5.40 4.03
N LEU A 124 1.61 6.35 4.06
CA LEU A 124 2.96 6.15 3.51
C LEU A 124 3.66 4.97 4.22
N PHE A 125 3.61 4.92 5.54
CA PHE A 125 4.23 3.83 6.30
C PHE A 125 3.55 2.48 6.02
N ALA A 126 2.23 2.46 5.92
CA ALA A 126 1.50 1.24 5.59
C ALA A 126 1.84 0.73 4.18
N HIS A 127 2.04 1.62 3.22
CA HIS A 127 2.44 1.29 1.85
C HIS A 127 3.89 0.77 1.80
N GLU A 128 4.84 1.58 2.27
CA GLU A 128 6.26 1.27 2.13
C GLU A 128 6.70 0.04 2.95
N LEU A 129 6.14 -0.13 4.14
CA LEU A 129 6.43 -1.32 4.94
C LEU A 129 5.82 -2.59 4.34
N PHE A 130 4.75 -2.49 3.55
CA PHE A 130 4.16 -3.63 2.86
C PHE A 130 5.08 -4.16 1.75
N HIS A 131 5.93 -3.30 1.19
CA HIS A 131 6.97 -3.69 0.23
C HIS A 131 8.04 -4.62 0.79
N HIS A 132 8.11 -4.82 2.10
CA HIS A 132 8.94 -5.89 2.67
C HIS A 132 8.55 -7.27 2.13
N TRP A 133 7.27 -7.46 1.83
CA TRP A 133 6.78 -8.70 1.22
C TRP A 133 6.56 -8.56 -0.28
N VAL A 134 5.85 -7.52 -0.71
CA VAL A 134 5.54 -7.29 -2.12
C VAL A 134 6.61 -6.41 -2.76
N GLY A 135 7.39 -6.98 -3.65
CA GLY A 135 8.56 -6.34 -4.27
C GLY A 135 9.89 -6.86 -3.70
N SER A 136 9.98 -7.16 -2.38
CA SER A 136 11.23 -7.68 -1.79
C SER A 136 11.24 -9.19 -1.63
N THR A 137 10.16 -9.81 -1.16
CA THR A 137 10.05 -11.28 -1.00
C THR A 137 9.29 -11.89 -2.18
N ILE A 138 8.17 -11.31 -2.58
CA ILE A 138 7.48 -11.58 -3.84
C ILE A 138 8.12 -10.68 -4.89
N VAL A 139 9.14 -11.16 -5.58
CA VAL A 139 9.91 -10.39 -6.58
C VAL A 139 9.21 -10.49 -7.92
N ASN A 140 9.00 -9.36 -8.59
CA ASN A 140 8.44 -9.32 -9.95
C ASN A 140 9.44 -9.86 -10.97
N GLU A 141 8.98 -10.64 -11.96
CA GLU A 141 9.78 -11.08 -13.10
C GLU A 141 10.13 -9.90 -14.02
N SER A 142 9.17 -8.99 -14.21
CA SER A 142 9.34 -7.74 -14.95
C SER A 142 8.75 -6.59 -14.16
N GLU A 143 9.60 -5.74 -13.60
CA GLU A 143 9.20 -4.71 -12.63
C GLU A 143 8.11 -3.79 -13.22
N GLU A 144 8.32 -3.25 -14.42
CA GLU A 144 7.39 -2.30 -15.02
C GLU A 144 6.06 -2.94 -15.42
N ILE A 145 6.08 -4.20 -15.84
CA ILE A 145 4.89 -4.92 -16.27
C ILE A 145 4.02 -5.29 -15.06
N GLU A 146 4.62 -5.59 -13.92
CA GLU A 146 3.91 -5.98 -12.69
C GLU A 146 3.68 -4.84 -11.70
N TYR A 147 3.95 -3.55 -12.04
CA TYR A 147 3.63 -2.42 -11.16
C TYR A 147 2.15 -2.34 -10.75
N TRP A 148 1.24 -2.84 -11.57
CA TRP A 148 -0.18 -2.96 -11.19
C TRP A 148 -0.36 -3.83 -9.93
N PHE A 149 0.51 -4.83 -9.75
CA PHE A 149 0.53 -5.70 -8.57
C PHE A 149 1.38 -5.08 -7.46
N SER A 150 2.67 -4.85 -7.71
CA SER A 150 3.58 -4.40 -6.65
C SER A 150 3.16 -3.05 -6.05
N GLU A 151 2.66 -2.13 -6.86
CA GLU A 151 2.23 -0.82 -6.39
C GLU A 151 0.71 -0.74 -6.12
N GLY A 152 -0.08 -1.28 -7.04
CA GLY A 152 -1.54 -1.19 -6.96
C GLY A 152 -2.12 -2.01 -5.83
N PHE A 153 -1.72 -3.26 -5.66
CA PHE A 153 -2.16 -4.11 -4.55
C PHE A 153 -1.59 -3.61 -3.23
N THR A 154 -0.33 -3.17 -3.19
CA THR A 154 0.25 -2.55 -2.00
C THR A 154 -0.58 -1.34 -1.54
N ASN A 155 -0.99 -0.47 -2.46
CA ASN A 155 -1.90 0.63 -2.15
C ASN A 155 -3.25 0.15 -1.58
N TYR A 156 -3.86 -0.86 -2.20
CA TYR A 156 -5.11 -1.42 -1.71
C TYR A 156 -4.98 -1.94 -0.29
N PHE A 157 -3.94 -2.73 -0.01
CA PHE A 157 -3.71 -3.28 1.32
C PHE A 157 -3.27 -2.24 2.34
N ALA A 158 -2.57 -1.18 1.95
CA ALA A 158 -2.30 -0.05 2.82
C ALA A 158 -3.61 0.56 3.35
N TYR A 159 -4.55 0.89 2.48
CA TYR A 159 -5.86 1.41 2.89
C TYR A 159 -6.69 0.39 3.67
N LYS A 160 -6.76 -0.87 3.21
CA LYS A 160 -7.53 -1.93 3.87
C LYS A 160 -7.04 -2.21 5.29
N LEU A 161 -5.73 -2.27 5.50
CA LEU A 161 -5.15 -2.51 6.82
C LEU A 161 -5.30 -1.30 7.74
N LEU A 162 -5.21 -0.08 7.24
CA LEU A 162 -5.50 1.13 8.02
C LEU A 162 -6.97 1.18 8.45
N LEU A 163 -7.90 0.81 7.58
CA LEU A 163 -9.32 0.66 7.94
C LEU A 163 -9.49 -0.43 9.01
N ARG A 164 -8.85 -1.59 8.83
CA ARG A 164 -8.90 -2.72 9.77
C ARG A 164 -8.35 -2.36 11.16
N SER A 165 -7.39 -1.45 11.24
CA SER A 165 -6.82 -0.96 12.49
C SER A 165 -7.66 0.08 13.21
N GLY A 166 -8.62 0.69 12.50
CA GLY A 166 -9.33 1.88 12.98
C GLY A 166 -8.51 3.17 12.93
N ILE A 167 -7.29 3.14 12.34
CA ILE A 167 -6.51 4.36 12.07
C ILE A 167 -7.22 5.20 10.99
N LEU A 168 -7.83 4.54 10.02
CA LEU A 168 -8.66 5.14 8.99
C LEU A 168 -10.13 4.80 9.26
N SER A 169 -11.00 5.80 9.25
CA SER A 169 -12.45 5.57 9.35
C SER A 169 -13.00 5.01 8.03
N LEU A 170 -14.23 4.46 8.05
CA LEU A 170 -14.89 4.02 6.82
C LEU A 170 -15.14 5.18 5.86
N GLU A 171 -15.58 6.30 6.41
CA GLU A 171 -15.84 7.52 5.67
C GLU A 171 -14.57 8.03 4.98
N ASP A 172 -13.46 8.11 5.72
CA ASP A 172 -12.17 8.53 5.16
C ASP A 172 -11.64 7.52 4.14
N PHE A 173 -11.79 6.21 4.39
CA PHE A 173 -11.43 5.18 3.42
C PHE A 173 -12.16 5.39 2.09
N MET A 174 -13.47 5.61 2.13
CA MET A 174 -14.26 5.82 0.93
C MET A 174 -13.92 7.15 0.25
N ALA A 175 -13.73 8.23 1.02
CA ALA A 175 -13.30 9.52 0.50
C ALA A 175 -11.95 9.41 -0.21
N LYS A 176 -10.97 8.74 0.40
CA LYS A 176 -9.65 8.50 -0.20
C LYS A 176 -9.74 7.68 -1.50
N LEU A 177 -10.53 6.61 -1.52
CA LEU A 177 -10.73 5.85 -2.76
C LEU A 177 -11.37 6.70 -3.86
N ASN A 178 -12.38 7.52 -3.53
CA ASN A 178 -13.01 8.40 -4.49
C ASN A 178 -12.04 9.46 -5.03
N GLU A 179 -11.40 10.22 -4.14
CA GLU A 179 -10.59 11.40 -4.49
C GLU A 179 -9.24 11.06 -5.09
N GLU A 180 -8.57 10.02 -4.58
CA GLU A 180 -7.18 9.70 -4.97
C GLU A 180 -7.10 8.61 -6.04
N VAL A 181 -8.16 7.79 -6.21
CA VAL A 181 -8.12 6.63 -7.10
C VAL A 181 -9.23 6.68 -8.16
N ILE A 182 -10.51 6.64 -7.75
CA ILE A 182 -11.63 6.49 -8.68
C ILE A 182 -11.73 7.72 -9.60
N GLU A 183 -11.90 8.90 -9.04
CA GLU A 183 -12.07 10.11 -9.82
C GLU A 183 -10.86 10.39 -10.74
N PRO A 184 -9.60 10.35 -10.26
CA PRO A 184 -8.45 10.54 -11.13
C PRO A 184 -8.30 9.45 -12.18
N HIS A 185 -8.61 8.18 -11.87
CA HIS A 185 -8.51 7.10 -12.85
C HIS A 185 -9.52 7.26 -13.98
N TYR A 186 -10.81 7.44 -13.64
CA TYR A 186 -11.87 7.52 -14.66
C TYR A 186 -11.85 8.83 -15.46
N ASN A 187 -11.23 9.87 -14.95
CA ASN A 187 -10.98 11.12 -15.68
C ASN A 187 -9.69 11.10 -16.50
N SER A 188 -8.74 10.20 -16.22
CA SER A 188 -7.49 10.12 -16.96
C SER A 188 -7.71 9.73 -18.43
N THR A 189 -6.98 10.36 -19.34
CA THR A 189 -6.91 9.98 -20.76
C THR A 189 -6.12 8.69 -20.98
N LEU A 190 -5.33 8.29 -19.99
CA LEU A 190 -4.51 7.08 -20.04
C LEU A 190 -5.22 5.82 -19.50
N LYS A 191 -6.43 5.94 -18.94
CA LYS A 191 -7.12 4.83 -18.28
C LYS A 191 -7.33 3.58 -19.15
N THR A 192 -7.39 3.77 -20.48
CA THR A 192 -7.60 2.69 -21.46
C THR A 192 -6.31 2.23 -22.16
N LYS A 193 -5.16 2.70 -21.66
CA LYS A 193 -3.88 2.27 -22.21
C LYS A 193 -3.53 0.85 -21.79
N PRO A 194 -3.14 -0.05 -22.73
CA PRO A 194 -2.65 -1.38 -22.39
C PRO A 194 -1.51 -1.36 -21.39
N ASN A 195 -1.45 -2.37 -20.52
CA ASN A 195 -0.40 -2.47 -19.50
C ASN A 195 1.00 -2.54 -20.13
N GLY A 196 1.15 -3.24 -21.23
CA GLY A 196 2.42 -3.34 -21.96
C GLY A 196 2.96 -2.03 -22.54
N GLU A 197 2.15 -0.94 -22.55
CA GLU A 197 2.65 0.40 -22.88
C GLU A 197 3.37 1.10 -21.73
N ILE A 198 3.26 0.59 -20.50
CA ILE A 198 3.95 1.10 -19.32
C ILE A 198 5.40 0.60 -19.36
N ASN A 199 6.34 1.51 -19.40
CA ASN A 199 7.77 1.21 -19.34
C ASN A 199 8.47 2.19 -18.40
N ALA A 200 9.72 1.93 -18.05
CA ALA A 200 10.49 2.74 -17.11
C ALA A 200 10.55 4.21 -17.52
N GLU A 201 10.76 4.50 -18.80
CA GLU A 201 10.83 5.87 -19.29
C GLU A 201 9.54 6.65 -19.03
N LYS A 202 8.39 6.11 -19.44
CA LYS A 202 7.07 6.74 -19.23
C LYS A 202 6.73 6.86 -17.76
N PHE A 203 6.98 5.80 -17.00
CA PHE A 203 6.67 5.73 -15.57
C PHE A 203 7.38 6.81 -14.77
N TRP A 204 8.67 7.05 -15.05
CA TRP A 204 9.46 8.02 -14.31
C TRP A 204 9.41 9.45 -14.87
N SER A 205 9.10 9.62 -16.16
CA SER A 205 9.09 10.94 -16.80
C SER A 205 7.73 11.65 -16.76
N ASP A 206 6.63 10.92 -16.64
CA ASP A 206 5.27 11.45 -16.68
C ASP A 206 4.45 10.99 -15.48
N LYS A 207 3.99 11.95 -14.67
CA LYS A 207 3.23 11.69 -13.44
C LYS A 207 1.95 10.88 -13.67
N GLU A 208 1.23 11.08 -14.78
CA GLU A 208 0.00 10.34 -15.07
C GLU A 208 0.30 8.91 -15.48
N TRP A 209 1.36 8.66 -16.26
CA TRP A 209 1.84 7.31 -16.53
C TRP A 209 2.32 6.62 -15.25
N GLY A 210 3.07 7.34 -14.40
CA GLY A 210 3.52 6.80 -13.11
C GLY A 210 2.37 6.45 -12.17
N LYS A 211 1.24 7.17 -12.22
CA LYS A 211 0.07 6.88 -11.37
C LYS A 211 -0.89 5.83 -11.94
N LEU A 212 -0.79 5.51 -13.23
CA LEU A 212 -1.69 4.57 -13.89
C LEU A 212 -1.68 3.17 -13.26
N PRO A 213 -0.53 2.49 -13.07
CA PRO A 213 -0.50 1.16 -12.46
C PRO A 213 -0.99 1.15 -10.99
N TYR A 214 -0.71 2.19 -10.22
CA TYR A 214 -1.22 2.33 -8.84
C TYR A 214 -2.74 2.33 -8.80
N ARG A 215 -3.37 3.19 -9.63
CA ARG A 215 -4.83 3.34 -9.65
C ARG A 215 -5.50 2.10 -10.24
N ARG A 216 -5.00 1.58 -11.36
CA ARG A 216 -5.51 0.38 -12.03
C ARG A 216 -5.42 -0.84 -11.13
N GLY A 217 -4.25 -1.09 -10.56
CA GLY A 217 -4.01 -2.23 -9.72
C GLY A 217 -4.82 -2.19 -8.42
N LEU A 218 -4.97 -1.01 -7.78
CA LEU A 218 -5.83 -0.86 -6.61
C LEU A 218 -7.30 -1.18 -6.95
N LEU A 219 -7.82 -0.65 -8.07
CA LEU A 219 -9.19 -0.92 -8.49
C LEU A 219 -9.40 -2.40 -8.82
N TYR A 220 -8.42 -3.04 -9.43
CA TYR A 220 -8.47 -4.47 -9.72
C TYR A 220 -8.39 -5.32 -8.43
N ALA A 221 -7.57 -4.94 -7.46
CA ALA A 221 -7.52 -5.57 -6.15
C ALA A 221 -8.86 -5.43 -5.41
N PHE A 222 -9.46 -4.24 -5.39
CA PHE A 222 -10.79 -3.99 -4.82
C PHE A 222 -11.87 -4.84 -5.51
N TYR A 223 -11.84 -4.91 -6.83
CA TYR A 223 -12.75 -5.75 -7.63
C TYR A 223 -12.60 -7.22 -7.26
N LEU A 224 -11.38 -7.76 -7.27
CA LEU A 224 -11.12 -9.16 -6.94
C LEU A 224 -11.52 -9.51 -5.51
N ASP A 225 -11.15 -8.66 -4.54
CA ASP A 225 -11.51 -8.87 -3.13
C ASP A 225 -13.04 -8.94 -2.96
N THR A 226 -13.76 -8.06 -3.67
CA THR A 226 -15.23 -8.07 -3.69
C THR A 226 -15.77 -9.37 -4.31
N LYS A 227 -15.26 -9.78 -5.46
CA LYS A 227 -15.70 -11.01 -6.15
C LYS A 227 -15.44 -12.27 -5.33
N ILE A 228 -14.27 -12.38 -4.69
CA ILE A 228 -13.93 -13.52 -3.82
C ILE A 228 -14.88 -13.58 -2.62
N LYS A 229 -15.11 -12.45 -1.95
CA LYS A 229 -16.00 -12.37 -0.77
C LYS A 229 -17.47 -12.62 -1.08
N GLN A 230 -17.89 -12.41 -2.32
CA GLN A 230 -19.25 -12.71 -2.79
C GLN A 230 -19.47 -14.19 -3.10
N ASN A 231 -18.41 -14.99 -3.20
CA ASN A 231 -18.54 -16.43 -3.37
C ASN A 231 -19.04 -17.03 -2.06
N VAL A 232 -20.33 -17.43 -2.03
CA VAL A 232 -21.06 -17.84 -0.83
C VAL A 232 -20.47 -19.08 -0.17
N ASP A 233 -19.80 -19.93 -0.94
CA ASP A 233 -19.23 -21.19 -0.47
C ASP A 233 -17.81 -21.04 0.08
N ASP A 234 -17.26 -19.82 0.07
CA ASP A 234 -15.87 -19.57 0.41
C ASP A 234 -15.74 -18.38 1.37
N ASN A 235 -15.19 -18.63 2.55
CA ASN A 235 -14.90 -17.58 3.53
C ASN A 235 -13.57 -16.84 3.27
N ARG A 236 -12.94 -17.10 2.12
CA ARG A 236 -11.67 -16.47 1.73
C ARG A 236 -11.87 -15.03 1.23
N SER A 237 -10.77 -14.33 1.10
CA SER A 237 -10.67 -12.97 0.60
C SER A 237 -9.38 -12.81 -0.22
N LEU A 238 -9.13 -11.63 -0.74
CA LEU A 238 -7.87 -11.33 -1.42
C LEU A 238 -6.65 -11.47 -0.47
N ASP A 239 -6.86 -11.39 0.84
CA ASP A 239 -5.82 -11.68 1.85
C ASP A 239 -5.23 -13.09 1.67
N ASP A 240 -6.09 -14.07 1.36
CA ASP A 240 -5.67 -15.46 1.16
C ASP A 240 -4.91 -15.62 -0.16
N VAL A 241 -5.36 -14.93 -1.22
CA VAL A 241 -4.64 -14.89 -2.51
C VAL A 241 -3.21 -14.38 -2.31
N MET A 242 -3.04 -13.28 -1.56
CA MET A 242 -1.71 -12.72 -1.30
C MET A 242 -0.80 -13.69 -0.55
N ARG A 243 -1.33 -14.39 0.44
CA ARG A 243 -0.58 -15.42 1.18
C ARG A 243 -0.24 -16.63 0.32
N ASP A 244 -1.15 -17.05 -0.56
CA ASP A 244 -0.90 -18.15 -1.50
C ASP A 244 0.15 -17.77 -2.55
N ILE A 245 0.16 -16.51 -3.03
CA ILE A 245 1.22 -15.98 -3.89
C ILE A 245 2.57 -16.02 -3.16
N LEU A 246 2.64 -15.51 -1.92
CA LEU A 246 3.86 -15.55 -1.10
C LEU A 246 4.36 -16.99 -0.93
N TYR A 247 3.47 -17.89 -0.55
CA TYR A 247 3.81 -19.30 -0.39
C TYR A 247 4.35 -19.91 -1.68
N LYS A 248 3.67 -19.67 -2.81
CA LYS A 248 4.04 -20.21 -4.10
C LYS A 248 5.40 -19.69 -4.58
N THR A 249 5.62 -18.37 -4.53
CA THR A 249 6.87 -17.75 -4.99
C THR A 249 8.06 -18.19 -4.13
N THR A 250 7.90 -18.21 -2.81
CA THR A 250 8.98 -18.61 -1.90
C THR A 250 9.27 -20.10 -1.91
N THR A 251 8.24 -20.96 -1.96
CA THR A 251 8.41 -22.42 -1.96
C THR A 251 9.01 -22.92 -3.27
N ASN A 252 8.51 -22.42 -4.40
CA ASN A 252 8.95 -22.83 -5.73
C ASN A 252 10.17 -22.03 -6.21
N LYS A 253 10.55 -20.96 -5.50
CA LYS A 253 11.63 -20.04 -5.88
C LYS A 253 11.43 -19.47 -7.28
N VAL A 254 10.22 -19.01 -7.55
CA VAL A 254 9.83 -18.38 -8.81
C VAL A 254 9.49 -16.91 -8.59
N GLU A 255 9.78 -16.09 -9.57
CA GLU A 255 9.38 -14.69 -9.59
C GLU A 255 7.89 -14.56 -9.90
N PHE A 256 7.28 -13.49 -9.41
CA PHE A 256 5.88 -13.17 -9.65
C PHE A 256 5.69 -12.69 -11.09
N ASN A 257 4.73 -13.28 -11.76
CA ASN A 257 4.31 -12.92 -13.11
C ASN A 257 2.83 -13.29 -13.33
N ARG A 258 2.32 -12.99 -14.51
CA ARG A 258 0.95 -13.36 -14.94
C ARG A 258 0.61 -14.83 -14.66
N HIS A 259 1.52 -15.75 -14.99
CA HIS A 259 1.26 -17.19 -14.85
C HIS A 259 1.07 -17.58 -13.39
N VAL A 260 1.97 -17.14 -12.51
CA VAL A 260 1.86 -17.36 -11.05
C VAL A 260 0.56 -16.82 -10.50
N PHE A 261 0.18 -15.59 -10.92
CA PHE A 261 -1.04 -14.95 -10.47
C PHE A 261 -2.30 -15.73 -10.87
N LEU A 262 -2.44 -16.07 -12.15
CA LEU A 262 -3.60 -16.80 -12.66
C LEU A 262 -3.69 -18.22 -12.11
N GLU A 263 -2.56 -18.89 -11.92
CA GLU A 263 -2.52 -20.22 -11.30
C GLU A 263 -3.01 -20.19 -9.84
N VAL A 264 -2.66 -19.15 -9.06
CA VAL A 264 -3.20 -18.97 -7.71
C VAL A 264 -4.71 -18.69 -7.78
N LEU A 265 -5.16 -17.78 -8.65
CA LEU A 265 -6.58 -17.44 -8.77
C LEU A 265 -7.46 -18.62 -9.20
N TYR A 266 -6.94 -19.56 -9.97
CA TYR A 266 -7.65 -20.79 -10.33
C TYR A 266 -8.20 -21.53 -9.10
N GLY A 267 -7.45 -21.55 -8.00
CA GLY A 267 -7.86 -22.16 -6.74
C GLY A 267 -9.05 -21.50 -6.05
N TYR A 268 -9.44 -20.29 -6.47
CA TYR A 268 -10.54 -19.50 -5.87
C TYR A 268 -11.87 -19.67 -6.61
N LYS A 269 -11.90 -20.46 -7.68
CA LYS A 269 -13.12 -20.79 -8.46
C LYS A 269 -13.91 -19.57 -8.91
N LEU A 270 -13.22 -18.49 -9.22
CA LEU A 270 -13.83 -17.31 -9.79
C LEU A 270 -14.20 -17.56 -11.26
N ASN A 271 -15.41 -17.20 -11.65
CA ASN A 271 -15.78 -17.20 -13.06
C ASN A 271 -15.02 -16.09 -13.78
N ASP A 272 -14.58 -16.38 -14.99
CA ASP A 272 -13.99 -15.41 -15.93
C ASP A 272 -12.71 -14.69 -15.47
N TYR A 273 -12.03 -15.16 -14.41
CA TYR A 273 -10.86 -14.49 -13.82
C TYR A 273 -9.71 -14.26 -14.82
N GLU A 274 -9.52 -15.16 -15.79
CA GLU A 274 -8.53 -14.99 -16.86
C GLU A 274 -8.94 -13.87 -17.82
N ASN A 275 -10.23 -13.83 -18.21
CA ASN A 275 -10.78 -12.78 -19.04
C ASN A 275 -10.79 -11.44 -18.31
N ASP A 276 -11.07 -11.42 -17.01
CA ASP A 276 -11.02 -10.21 -16.17
C ASP A 276 -9.60 -9.66 -16.13
N TYR A 277 -8.59 -10.53 -15.92
CA TYR A 277 -7.19 -10.12 -15.96
C TYR A 277 -6.80 -9.55 -17.33
N GLU A 278 -7.10 -10.28 -18.40
CA GLU A 278 -6.81 -9.86 -19.77
C GLU A 278 -7.46 -8.50 -20.07
N ASN A 279 -8.73 -8.35 -19.70
CA ASN A 279 -9.51 -7.15 -19.99
C ASN A 279 -9.06 -5.95 -19.17
N PHE A 280 -8.91 -6.10 -17.84
CA PHE A 280 -8.68 -4.96 -16.95
C PHE A 280 -7.19 -4.63 -16.77
N ILE A 281 -6.31 -5.62 -16.82
CA ILE A 281 -4.87 -5.40 -16.68
C ILE A 281 -4.22 -5.28 -18.06
N GLU A 282 -4.24 -6.35 -18.87
CA GLU A 282 -3.48 -6.38 -20.13
C GLU A 282 -3.98 -5.33 -21.13
N GLN A 283 -5.29 -5.30 -21.38
CA GLN A 283 -5.89 -4.36 -22.33
C GLN A 283 -6.15 -2.98 -21.72
N GLY A 284 -6.19 -2.88 -20.40
CA GLY A 284 -6.39 -1.62 -19.67
C GLY A 284 -7.82 -1.08 -19.72
N ASN A 285 -8.82 -1.91 -19.99
CA ASN A 285 -10.21 -1.45 -19.97
C ASN A 285 -10.65 -1.12 -18.53
N PRO A 286 -11.34 0.02 -18.30
CA PRO A 286 -11.81 0.37 -16.98
C PRO A 286 -12.83 -0.63 -16.44
N ILE A 287 -12.74 -0.94 -15.15
CA ILE A 287 -13.70 -1.79 -14.45
C ILE A 287 -15.02 -1.03 -14.29
N ASP A 288 -16.13 -1.66 -14.63
CA ASP A 288 -17.46 -1.09 -14.35
C ASP A 288 -17.83 -1.34 -12.87
N LEU A 289 -17.47 -0.41 -12.01
CA LEU A 289 -17.73 -0.51 -10.56
C LEU A 289 -19.22 -0.54 -10.23
N THR A 290 -20.09 -0.03 -11.11
CA THR A 290 -21.55 -0.04 -10.87
C THR A 290 -22.13 -1.46 -10.87
N LYS A 291 -21.41 -2.44 -11.38
CA LYS A 291 -21.77 -3.86 -11.35
C LYS A 291 -21.33 -4.59 -10.08
N LEU A 292 -20.55 -3.94 -9.21
CA LEU A 292 -20.19 -4.52 -7.93
C LEU A 292 -21.37 -4.41 -6.96
N ASN A 293 -21.81 -5.56 -6.46
CA ASN A 293 -22.89 -5.60 -5.47
C ASN A 293 -22.30 -5.71 -4.06
N ILE A 294 -22.09 -4.58 -3.41
CA ILE A 294 -21.61 -4.52 -2.03
C ILE A 294 -22.75 -4.01 -1.15
N THR A 295 -23.20 -4.83 -0.21
CA THR A 295 -24.33 -4.45 0.67
C THR A 295 -24.06 -3.12 1.38
N GLY A 296 -24.93 -2.16 1.18
CA GLY A 296 -24.85 -0.83 1.79
C GLY A 296 -23.96 0.16 1.06
N ILE A 297 -23.32 -0.25 -0.05
CA ILE A 297 -22.57 0.63 -0.95
C ILE A 297 -23.25 0.69 -2.31
N TYR A 298 -23.32 1.88 -2.89
CA TYR A 298 -23.65 2.05 -4.30
C TYR A 298 -22.58 2.89 -5.00
N PHE A 299 -22.48 2.71 -6.30
CA PHE A 299 -21.62 3.51 -7.18
C PHE A 299 -22.49 4.37 -8.08
N GLU A 300 -22.12 5.64 -8.24
CA GLU A 300 -22.81 6.54 -9.16
C GLU A 300 -22.78 6.01 -10.59
N THR A 301 -23.90 6.15 -11.27
CA THR A 301 -23.97 5.89 -12.72
C THR A 301 -23.48 7.12 -13.48
N GLY A 302 -22.46 6.93 -14.34
CA GLY A 302 -21.90 8.03 -15.12
C GLY A 302 -20.47 7.81 -15.56
N LYS A 303 -19.81 8.89 -15.93
CA LYS A 303 -18.41 8.85 -16.37
C LYS A 303 -17.45 8.45 -15.26
N VAL A 304 -17.75 8.87 -14.02
CA VAL A 304 -16.96 8.57 -12.82
C VAL A 304 -17.86 7.88 -11.81
N PRO A 305 -17.64 6.60 -11.52
CA PRO A 305 -18.49 5.84 -10.59
C PRO A 305 -18.03 6.06 -9.14
N LEU A 306 -18.37 7.21 -8.55
CA LEU A 306 -18.05 7.50 -7.15
C LEU A 306 -18.80 6.55 -6.22
N MET A 307 -18.13 6.14 -5.14
CA MET A 307 -18.62 5.20 -4.15
C MET A 307 -19.30 5.93 -2.99
N HIS A 308 -20.48 5.48 -2.62
CA HIS A 308 -21.28 6.09 -1.54
C HIS A 308 -21.88 5.04 -0.60
N ILE A 309 -22.11 5.43 0.64
CA ILE A 309 -22.90 4.65 1.59
C ILE A 309 -24.39 4.87 1.26
N GLN A 310 -25.11 3.77 1.05
CA GLN A 310 -26.54 3.81 0.75
C GLN A 310 -27.39 4.10 1.99
N GLU A 311 -27.02 3.49 3.13
CA GLU A 311 -27.74 3.61 4.39
C GLU A 311 -26.74 3.70 5.54
N MET A 312 -26.83 4.75 6.37
CA MET A 312 -25.93 4.93 7.52
C MET A 312 -25.98 3.76 8.52
N GLU A 313 -27.13 3.10 8.65
CA GLU A 313 -27.30 1.92 9.50
C GLU A 313 -26.52 0.69 9.01
N ALA A 314 -26.07 0.69 7.75
CA ALA A 314 -25.27 -0.39 7.16
C ALA A 314 -23.76 -0.28 7.45
N THR A 315 -23.28 0.80 8.06
CA THR A 315 -21.85 1.11 8.27
C THR A 315 -21.07 -0.05 8.88
N ASP A 316 -21.61 -0.70 9.93
CA ASP A 316 -20.96 -1.86 10.56
C ASP A 316 -20.84 -3.07 9.62
N LYS A 317 -21.86 -3.30 8.77
CA LYS A 317 -21.84 -4.42 7.81
C LYS A 317 -20.85 -4.15 6.69
N ILE A 318 -20.80 -2.90 6.21
CA ILE A 318 -19.85 -2.44 5.20
C ILE A 318 -18.43 -2.59 5.74
N SER A 319 -18.16 -2.08 6.94
CA SER A 319 -16.85 -2.18 7.58
C SER A 319 -16.41 -3.65 7.71
N ARG A 320 -17.27 -4.53 8.21
CA ARG A 320 -16.96 -5.97 8.32
C ARG A 320 -16.69 -6.62 6.96
N PHE A 321 -17.43 -6.23 5.92
CA PHE A 321 -17.19 -6.74 4.58
C PHE A 321 -15.85 -6.26 4.03
N LEU A 322 -15.55 -4.98 4.11
CA LEU A 322 -14.31 -4.40 3.58
C LEU A 322 -13.08 -4.88 4.37
N MET A 323 -13.19 -5.02 5.69
CA MET A 323 -12.09 -5.46 6.56
C MET A 323 -11.80 -6.97 6.47
N ARG A 324 -12.76 -7.81 6.12
CA ARG A 324 -12.54 -9.24 5.86
C ARG A 324 -11.64 -9.43 4.64
#